data_0c9fbb203aed2b1dbd73dd8cbbdf71c0
#
_entry.id   0c9fbb203aed2b1dbd73dd8cbbdf71c0
#
_cell.length_a   1.000
_cell.length_b   1.000
_cell.length_c   1.000
_cell.angle_alpha   90.00
_cell.angle_beta   90.00
_cell.angle_gamma   90.00
#
_symmetry.space_group_name_H-M   'P 1'
#
loop_
_entity.id
_entity.type
_entity.pdbx_description
1 polymer ?
#
loop_
_entity_poly.entity_id
_entity_poly.type
_entity_poly.pdbx_seq_one_letter_code
_entity_poly.pdbx_strand_id
1 'polypeptide(L)'
;MSLHCAAETYIKIKVPGADGAEGKAMSFMYFLAVLIGPLVKILYSFIGNYAATMIVATLILKLLLFPLSIHQQKSTAKMSVFQPLITEIQQKYKNNPQKQQEELMKLQQEHGYNPMGGCMPMLLTFLVLFGFLGVVYYPVHYIFGVSNEAVKAACEAIGLATTNTSTMQTALIQAIHNGASIDPSIISASVVAEIQNFNTSFFGMDMCDVPGFHLTPIAIFPAIATVTMFVSYFITQKLSGMDAQMQGSMKVMMLVMNLMFVTFCFNAPVGFSLYYGVSNVVQIFQSYVTYKIYSPEKFKAQYEAELAAKRAEKKKKRTVTVEQNGKKVEKEVTLGEANKLRLELARQR
;
A
#
# COMPACT_ATOMS: atom_id res chain seq x y z
N MET A 1 7.32 23.87 20.72
CA MET A 1 7.07 24.35 19.34
C MET A 1 6.07 23.38 18.73
N SER A 2 4.81 23.81 18.54
CA SER A 2 3.68 22.92 18.31
C SER A 2 3.75 22.28 16.90
N LEU A 3 3.31 21.03 16.79
CA LEU A 3 3.11 20.28 15.53
C LEU A 3 2.36 21.12 14.45
N HIS A 4 1.56 22.06 14.85
CA HIS A 4 0.80 22.96 13.97
C HIS A 4 1.70 23.95 13.19
N CYS A 5 2.77 24.47 13.82
CA CYS A 5 3.72 25.39 13.17
C CYS A 5 4.63 24.67 12.17
N ALA A 6 4.96 23.38 12.42
CA ALA A 6 5.70 22.55 11.48
C ALA A 6 4.86 22.24 10.22
N ALA A 7 3.56 21.94 10.39
CA ALA A 7 2.66 21.63 9.27
C ALA A 7 2.45 22.84 8.34
N GLU A 8 2.29 24.06 8.87
CA GLU A 8 2.11 25.27 8.05
C GLU A 8 3.37 25.64 7.25
N THR A 9 4.55 25.38 7.79
CA THR A 9 5.82 25.61 7.09
C THR A 9 6.02 24.62 5.95
N TYR A 10 5.55 23.36 6.11
CA TYR A 10 5.65 22.32 5.08
C TYR A 10 4.66 22.48 3.91
N ILE A 11 3.50 23.10 4.13
CA ILE A 11 2.45 23.28 3.10
C ILE A 11 2.86 24.33 2.03
N LYS A 12 3.82 25.23 2.33
CA LYS A 12 4.28 26.29 1.41
C LYS A 12 5.49 25.91 0.55
N ILE A 13 6.02 24.70 0.65
CA ILE A 13 7.18 24.30 -0.14
C ILE A 13 6.75 23.95 -1.55
N LYS A 14 6.98 24.87 -2.47
CA LYS A 14 6.84 24.64 -3.92
C LYS A 14 7.97 23.70 -4.35
N VAL A 15 7.65 22.45 -4.66
CA VAL A 15 8.65 21.49 -5.16
C VAL A 15 9.12 21.96 -6.53
N PRO A 16 10.41 22.21 -6.74
CA PRO A 16 10.93 22.59 -8.06
C PRO A 16 10.68 21.48 -9.07
N GLY A 17 10.10 21.79 -10.24
CA GLY A 17 9.78 20.81 -11.27
C GLY A 17 8.39 20.16 -11.19
N ALA A 18 7.46 20.71 -10.38
CA ALA A 18 6.13 20.13 -10.14
C ALA A 18 5.12 20.27 -11.32
N ASP A 19 5.51 20.81 -12.44
CA ASP A 19 4.57 21.09 -13.55
C ASP A 19 4.29 19.86 -14.44
N GLY A 20 4.97 18.72 -14.21
CA GLY A 20 4.76 17.45 -14.89
C GLY A 20 4.20 16.34 -13.99
N ALA A 21 3.89 15.18 -14.58
CA ALA A 21 3.44 13.99 -13.84
C ALA A 21 4.48 13.52 -12.80
N GLU A 22 5.77 13.63 -13.12
CA GLU A 22 6.88 13.31 -12.21
C GLU A 22 6.91 14.26 -11.00
N GLY A 23 6.71 15.56 -11.20
CA GLY A 23 6.66 16.54 -10.12
C GLY A 23 5.49 16.30 -9.16
N LYS A 24 4.34 15.87 -9.66
CA LYS A 24 3.18 15.51 -8.81
C LYS A 24 3.43 14.25 -7.98
N ALA A 25 4.05 13.23 -8.57
CA ALA A 25 4.42 12.01 -7.86
C ALA A 25 5.46 12.28 -6.76
N MET A 26 6.47 13.13 -7.04
CA MET A 26 7.45 13.57 -6.05
C MET A 26 6.82 14.39 -4.94
N SER A 27 5.88 15.29 -5.23
CA SER A 27 5.13 16.04 -4.23
C SER A 27 4.33 15.13 -3.30
N PHE A 28 3.74 14.06 -3.84
CA PHE A 28 3.00 13.07 -3.04
C PHE A 28 3.93 12.24 -2.14
N MET A 29 5.06 11.76 -2.64
CA MET A 29 6.07 11.07 -1.85
C MET A 29 6.62 11.96 -0.74
N TYR A 30 6.89 13.23 -1.05
CA TYR A 30 7.34 14.22 -0.08
C TYR A 30 6.35 14.41 1.06
N PHE A 31 5.07 14.57 0.74
CA PHE A 31 4.00 14.66 1.75
C PHE A 31 3.95 13.45 2.68
N LEU A 32 4.06 12.23 2.12
CA LEU A 32 4.05 11.00 2.92
C LEU A 32 5.31 10.85 3.76
N ALA A 33 6.46 11.29 3.25
CA ALA A 33 7.72 11.24 3.98
C ALA A 33 7.74 12.19 5.19
N VAL A 34 6.92 13.26 5.19
CA VAL A 34 6.74 14.14 6.38
C VAL A 34 6.27 13.36 7.61
N LEU A 35 5.50 12.29 7.43
CA LEU A 35 5.03 11.44 8.53
C LEU A 35 6.12 10.48 9.03
N ILE A 36 6.98 10.01 8.15
CA ILE A 36 8.00 8.99 8.44
C ILE A 36 9.36 9.62 8.80
N GLY A 37 9.68 10.75 8.18
CA GLY A 37 10.97 11.45 8.36
C GLY A 37 11.33 11.75 9.82
N PRO A 38 10.42 12.33 10.63
CA PRO A 38 10.68 12.59 12.05
C PRO A 38 11.00 11.33 12.85
N LEU A 39 10.32 10.20 12.54
CA LEU A 39 10.60 8.90 13.15
C LEU A 39 12.02 8.45 12.81
N VAL A 40 12.41 8.52 11.53
CA VAL A 40 13.75 8.12 11.07
C VAL A 40 14.82 9.03 11.68
N LYS A 41 14.59 10.35 11.74
CA LYS A 41 15.51 11.31 12.39
C LYS A 41 15.74 10.98 13.87
N ILE A 42 14.65 10.77 14.63
CA ILE A 42 14.73 10.42 16.05
C ILE A 42 15.48 9.09 16.22
N LEU A 43 15.14 8.07 15.46
CA LEU A 43 15.80 6.77 15.54
C LEU A 43 17.27 6.87 15.16
N TYR A 44 17.62 7.65 14.14
CA TYR A 44 19.01 7.82 13.75
C TYR A 44 19.84 8.49 14.86
N SER A 45 19.28 9.47 15.58
CA SER A 45 20.00 10.12 16.70
C SER A 45 20.39 9.17 17.85
N PHE A 46 19.66 8.04 17.98
CA PHE A 46 19.97 7.00 18.98
C PHE A 46 20.83 5.86 18.41
N ILE A 47 20.61 5.47 17.16
CA ILE A 47 21.21 4.28 16.55
C ILE A 47 22.56 4.62 15.90
N GLY A 48 22.67 5.81 15.29
CA GLY A 48 23.90 6.28 14.64
C GLY A 48 24.31 5.51 13.37
N ASN A 49 23.46 4.61 12.86
CA ASN A 49 23.69 3.88 11.62
C ASN A 49 22.43 3.91 10.74
N TYR A 50 22.57 4.35 9.50
CA TYR A 50 21.41 4.58 8.61
C TYR A 50 20.66 3.28 8.28
N ALA A 51 21.35 2.21 7.93
CA ALA A 51 20.72 0.93 7.62
C ALA A 51 19.97 0.35 8.81
N ALA A 52 20.59 0.32 9.99
CA ALA A 52 19.94 -0.15 11.21
C ALA A 52 18.72 0.71 11.56
N THR A 53 18.81 2.03 11.37
CA THR A 53 17.69 2.96 11.54
C THR A 53 16.51 2.62 10.61
N MET A 54 16.79 2.35 9.34
CA MET A 54 15.77 1.98 8.36
C MET A 54 15.10 0.63 8.71
N ILE A 55 15.87 -0.34 9.19
CA ILE A 55 15.31 -1.62 9.66
C ILE A 55 14.39 -1.40 10.86
N VAL A 56 14.86 -0.70 11.89
CA VAL A 56 14.07 -0.45 13.11
C VAL A 56 12.84 0.38 12.82
N ALA A 57 12.95 1.44 12.01
CA ALA A 57 11.81 2.25 11.58
C ALA A 57 10.76 1.39 10.84
N THR A 58 11.20 0.48 9.98
CA THR A 58 10.31 -0.46 9.27
C THR A 58 9.55 -1.35 10.26
N LEU A 59 10.24 -1.93 11.23
CA LEU A 59 9.63 -2.80 12.24
C LEU A 59 8.61 -2.05 13.09
N ILE A 60 8.96 -0.84 13.56
CA ILE A 60 8.06 0.01 14.36
C ILE A 60 6.81 0.36 13.56
N LEU A 61 6.95 0.83 12.32
CA LEU A 61 5.80 1.19 11.49
C LEU A 61 4.92 -0.02 11.16
N LYS A 62 5.52 -1.17 10.84
CA LYS A 62 4.76 -2.40 10.62
C LYS A 62 4.01 -2.85 11.87
N LEU A 63 4.60 -2.68 13.04
CA LEU A 63 3.94 -3.00 14.31
C LEU A 63 2.79 -2.05 14.63
N LEU A 64 2.98 -0.74 14.43
CA LEU A 64 1.94 0.27 14.60
C LEU A 64 0.76 0.05 13.63
N LEU A 65 1.03 -0.36 12.40
CA LEU A 65 0.02 -0.62 11.38
C LEU A 65 -0.57 -2.05 11.46
N PHE A 66 -0.07 -2.89 12.36
CA PHE A 66 -0.53 -4.27 12.47
C PHE A 66 -2.03 -4.41 12.78
N PRO A 67 -2.63 -3.64 13.71
CA PRO A 67 -4.08 -3.69 13.95
C PRO A 67 -4.89 -3.36 12.69
N LEU A 68 -4.41 -2.40 11.90
CA LEU A 68 -5.04 -2.04 10.62
C LEU A 68 -4.90 -3.17 9.59
N SER A 69 -3.75 -3.83 9.55
CA SER A 69 -3.51 -5.02 8.70
C SER A 69 -4.45 -6.17 9.05
N ILE A 70 -4.73 -6.41 10.34
CA ILE A 70 -5.73 -7.39 10.80
C ILE A 70 -7.12 -7.04 10.27
N HIS A 71 -7.51 -5.77 10.36
CA HIS A 71 -8.82 -5.32 9.86
C HIS A 71 -8.95 -5.46 8.34
N GLN A 72 -7.90 -5.14 7.61
CA GLN A 72 -7.81 -5.35 6.16
C GLN A 72 -7.91 -6.82 5.77
N GLN A 73 -7.18 -7.70 6.47
CA GLN A 73 -7.25 -9.15 6.23
C GLN A 73 -8.67 -9.70 6.45
N LYS A 74 -9.38 -9.23 7.47
CA LYS A 74 -10.79 -9.57 7.69
C LYS A 74 -11.66 -9.17 6.49
N SER A 75 -11.45 -7.99 5.93
CA SER A 75 -12.15 -7.51 4.74
C SER A 75 -11.83 -8.36 3.50
N THR A 76 -10.54 -8.66 3.28
CA THR A 76 -10.08 -9.50 2.16
C THR A 76 -10.64 -10.93 2.25
N ALA A 77 -10.62 -11.53 3.44
CA ALA A 77 -11.16 -12.86 3.66
C ALA A 77 -12.68 -12.92 3.43
N LYS A 78 -13.43 -11.89 3.81
CA LYS A 78 -14.86 -11.76 3.44
C LYS A 78 -15.06 -11.65 1.94
N MET A 79 -14.21 -10.90 1.25
CA MET A 79 -14.27 -10.74 -0.18
C MET A 79 -14.04 -12.05 -0.94
N SER A 80 -13.14 -12.90 -0.46
CA SER A 80 -12.84 -14.19 -1.10
C SER A 80 -14.05 -15.12 -1.19
N VAL A 81 -15.04 -14.97 -0.32
CA VAL A 81 -16.30 -15.72 -0.34
C VAL A 81 -17.16 -15.37 -1.57
N PHE A 82 -17.13 -14.13 -2.02
CA PHE A 82 -17.90 -13.65 -3.17
C PHE A 82 -17.23 -13.90 -4.51
N GLN A 83 -15.95 -14.25 -4.50
CA GLN A 83 -15.15 -14.38 -5.71
C GLN A 83 -15.71 -15.42 -6.72
N PRO A 84 -16.21 -16.60 -6.31
CA PRO A 84 -16.84 -17.53 -7.23
C PRO A 84 -18.05 -16.93 -7.98
N LEU A 85 -18.89 -16.18 -7.26
CA LEU A 85 -20.06 -15.48 -7.83
C LEU A 85 -19.63 -14.38 -8.81
N ILE A 86 -18.59 -13.64 -8.47
CA ILE A 86 -18.02 -12.60 -9.34
C ILE A 86 -17.50 -13.26 -10.63
N THR A 87 -16.76 -14.35 -10.50
CA THR A 87 -16.21 -15.08 -11.66
C THR A 87 -17.33 -15.63 -12.56
N GLU A 88 -18.40 -16.17 -12.00
CA GLU A 88 -19.58 -16.63 -12.74
C GLU A 88 -20.23 -15.47 -13.52
N ILE A 89 -20.47 -14.33 -12.87
CA ILE A 89 -21.04 -13.13 -13.51
C ILE A 89 -20.12 -12.67 -14.66
N GLN A 90 -18.82 -12.62 -14.43
CA GLN A 90 -17.84 -12.18 -15.41
C GLN A 90 -17.77 -13.12 -16.62
N GLN A 91 -17.84 -14.42 -16.41
CA GLN A 91 -17.87 -15.41 -17.51
C GLN A 91 -19.19 -15.35 -18.29
N LYS A 92 -20.31 -15.30 -17.58
CA LYS A 92 -21.65 -15.27 -18.17
C LYS A 92 -21.89 -14.03 -19.04
N TYR A 93 -21.38 -12.89 -18.62
CA TYR A 93 -21.58 -11.60 -19.31
C TYR A 93 -20.30 -11.07 -19.97
N LYS A 94 -19.37 -11.95 -20.36
CA LYS A 94 -18.08 -11.59 -20.97
C LYS A 94 -18.20 -10.63 -22.16
N ASN A 95 -19.26 -10.79 -22.96
CA ASN A 95 -19.50 -9.99 -24.18
C ASN A 95 -20.42 -8.79 -23.94
N ASN A 96 -20.86 -8.55 -22.70
CA ASN A 96 -21.75 -7.44 -22.36
C ASN A 96 -21.29 -6.75 -21.05
N PRO A 97 -20.35 -5.80 -21.13
CA PRO A 97 -19.77 -5.12 -19.96
C PRO A 97 -20.82 -4.39 -19.11
N GLN A 98 -21.85 -3.80 -19.75
CA GLN A 98 -22.90 -3.07 -19.04
C GLN A 98 -23.71 -4.01 -18.13
N LYS A 99 -24.14 -5.14 -18.68
CA LYS A 99 -24.91 -6.14 -17.93
C LYS A 99 -24.09 -6.81 -16.85
N GLN A 100 -22.79 -7.01 -17.10
CA GLN A 100 -21.83 -7.49 -16.10
C GLN A 100 -21.77 -6.52 -14.91
N GLN A 101 -21.67 -5.22 -15.15
CA GLN A 101 -21.61 -4.20 -14.11
C GLN A 101 -22.93 -4.08 -13.33
N GLU A 102 -24.09 -4.20 -14.00
CA GLU A 102 -25.40 -4.24 -13.34
C GLU A 102 -25.52 -5.42 -12.37
N GLU A 103 -25.12 -6.62 -12.79
CA GLU A 103 -25.18 -7.81 -11.94
C GLU A 103 -24.17 -7.76 -10.78
N LEU A 104 -23.00 -7.17 -10.98
CA LEU A 104 -22.04 -6.91 -9.89
C LEU A 104 -22.61 -5.88 -8.89
N MET A 105 -23.31 -4.84 -9.36
CA MET A 105 -23.99 -3.89 -8.47
C MET A 105 -25.14 -4.54 -7.69
N LYS A 106 -25.89 -5.45 -8.30
CA LYS A 106 -26.91 -6.23 -7.59
C LYS A 106 -26.29 -7.12 -6.52
N LEU A 107 -25.16 -7.79 -6.83
CA LEU A 107 -24.42 -8.57 -5.85
C LEU A 107 -23.97 -7.70 -4.65
N GLN A 108 -23.54 -6.47 -4.92
CA GLN A 108 -23.17 -5.51 -3.88
C GLN A 108 -24.38 -5.14 -3.00
N GLN A 109 -25.52 -4.84 -3.60
CA GLN A 109 -26.72 -4.43 -2.86
C GLN A 109 -27.38 -5.57 -2.07
N GLU A 110 -27.41 -6.78 -2.64
CA GLU A 110 -28.08 -7.93 -2.02
C GLU A 110 -27.24 -8.62 -0.94
N HIS A 111 -25.92 -8.66 -1.12
CA HIS A 111 -25.01 -9.43 -0.28
C HIS A 111 -23.99 -8.59 0.48
N GLY A 112 -23.99 -7.25 0.30
CA GLY A 112 -23.05 -6.36 0.95
C GLY A 112 -21.60 -6.55 0.44
N TYR A 113 -21.45 -7.05 -0.80
CA TYR A 113 -20.16 -7.11 -1.46
C TYR A 113 -19.57 -5.70 -1.62
N ASN A 114 -18.34 -5.48 -1.14
CA ASN A 114 -17.64 -4.21 -1.30
C ASN A 114 -16.36 -4.41 -2.13
N PRO A 115 -16.34 -4.00 -3.42
CA PRO A 115 -15.19 -4.17 -4.29
C PRO A 115 -13.94 -3.43 -3.79
N MET A 116 -14.13 -2.32 -3.05
CA MET A 116 -13.02 -1.55 -2.46
C MET A 116 -12.32 -2.28 -1.32
N GLY A 117 -12.98 -3.24 -0.65
CA GLY A 117 -12.39 -4.00 0.45
C GLY A 117 -11.18 -4.84 0.05
N GLY A 118 -11.12 -5.28 -1.22
CA GLY A 118 -9.99 -6.06 -1.75
C GLY A 118 -8.75 -5.23 -2.11
N CYS A 119 -8.90 -3.96 -2.49
CA CYS A 119 -7.77 -3.09 -2.87
C CYS A 119 -7.24 -2.23 -1.71
N MET A 120 -7.96 -2.10 -0.61
CA MET A 120 -7.55 -1.31 0.56
C MET A 120 -6.17 -1.70 1.12
N PRO A 121 -5.81 -2.99 1.25
CA PRO A 121 -4.47 -3.38 1.68
C PRO A 121 -3.35 -2.83 0.79
N MET A 122 -3.60 -2.78 -0.53
CA MET A 122 -2.65 -2.26 -1.50
C MET A 122 -2.42 -0.75 -1.32
N LEU A 123 -3.49 0.03 -1.08
CA LEU A 123 -3.38 1.47 -0.83
C LEU A 123 -2.52 1.78 0.39
N LEU A 124 -2.73 1.06 1.51
CA LEU A 124 -1.90 1.25 2.71
C LEU A 124 -0.44 0.89 2.46
N THR A 125 -0.19 -0.20 1.72
CA THR A 125 1.17 -0.61 1.37
C THR A 125 1.86 0.47 0.54
N PHE A 126 1.16 1.08 -0.42
CA PHE A 126 1.70 2.19 -1.21
C PHE A 126 1.99 3.45 -0.37
N LEU A 127 1.10 3.80 0.56
CA LEU A 127 1.32 4.93 1.46
C LEU A 127 2.64 4.79 2.24
N VAL A 128 2.86 3.62 2.85
CA VAL A 128 4.09 3.35 3.61
C VAL A 128 5.30 3.30 2.69
N LEU A 129 5.17 2.62 1.54
CA LEU A 129 6.23 2.49 0.55
C LEU A 129 6.72 3.85 0.04
N PHE A 130 5.78 4.71 -0.42
CA PHE A 130 6.14 6.03 -0.94
C PHE A 130 6.67 6.96 0.15
N GLY A 131 6.19 6.83 1.39
CA GLY A 131 6.73 7.57 2.52
C GLY A 131 8.19 7.20 2.81
N PHE A 132 8.53 5.90 2.83
CA PHE A 132 9.93 5.46 2.96
C PHE A 132 10.78 5.84 1.76
N LEU A 133 10.25 5.69 0.55
CA LEU A 133 10.95 6.09 -0.66
C LEU A 133 11.32 7.59 -0.63
N GLY A 134 10.39 8.42 -0.13
CA GLY A 134 10.66 9.85 0.09
C GLY A 134 11.81 10.09 1.06
N VAL A 135 11.87 9.38 2.18
CA VAL A 135 13.00 9.52 3.14
C VAL A 135 14.32 9.02 2.54
N VAL A 136 14.29 7.95 1.75
CA VAL A 136 15.49 7.40 1.07
C VAL A 136 16.03 8.35 0.00
N TYR A 137 15.15 9.01 -0.74
CA TYR A 137 15.55 9.98 -1.76
C TYR A 137 15.95 11.35 -1.19
N TYR A 138 15.43 11.71 -0.01
CA TYR A 138 15.67 13.00 0.63
C TYR A 138 16.28 12.89 2.03
N PRO A 139 17.36 12.08 2.24
CA PRO A 139 17.93 11.84 3.56
C PRO A 139 18.50 13.12 4.18
N VAL A 140 19.13 14.01 3.39
CA VAL A 140 19.70 15.26 3.88
C VAL A 140 18.59 16.19 4.42
N HIS A 141 17.44 16.20 3.77
CA HIS A 141 16.30 16.98 4.22
C HIS A 141 15.68 16.41 5.51
N TYR A 142 15.37 15.10 5.55
CA TYR A 142 14.61 14.51 6.65
C TYR A 142 15.46 14.22 7.89
N ILE A 143 16.74 13.92 7.73
CA ILE A 143 17.64 13.61 8.86
C ILE A 143 18.32 14.86 9.39
N PHE A 144 18.88 15.70 8.51
CA PHE A 144 19.65 16.89 8.90
C PHE A 144 18.87 18.20 8.85
N GLY A 145 17.66 18.20 8.28
CA GLY A 145 16.79 19.39 8.25
C GLY A 145 17.19 20.46 7.22
N VAL A 146 18.01 20.10 6.21
CA VAL A 146 18.43 21.01 5.15
C VAL A 146 17.31 21.15 4.12
N SER A 147 17.04 22.38 3.64
CA SER A 147 16.04 22.58 2.60
C SER A 147 16.50 22.03 1.26
N ASN A 148 15.54 21.60 0.42
CA ASN A 148 15.87 21.08 -0.91
C ASN A 148 16.54 22.14 -1.81
N GLU A 149 16.20 23.40 -1.62
CA GLU A 149 16.82 24.52 -2.31
C GLU A 149 18.30 24.66 -1.93
N ALA A 150 18.61 24.54 -0.63
CA ALA A 150 20.00 24.58 -0.15
C ALA A 150 20.79 23.35 -0.65
N VAL A 151 20.18 22.15 -0.65
CA VAL A 151 20.80 20.95 -1.24
C VAL A 151 21.11 21.17 -2.72
N LYS A 152 20.16 21.71 -3.48
CA LYS A 152 20.35 21.99 -4.91
C LYS A 152 21.46 23.00 -5.12
N ALA A 153 21.46 24.10 -4.38
CA ALA A 153 22.51 25.13 -4.47
C ALA A 153 23.90 24.56 -4.12
N ALA A 154 23.98 23.69 -3.11
CA ALA A 154 25.22 23.00 -2.73
C ALA A 154 25.72 22.08 -3.86
N CYS A 155 24.83 21.31 -4.48
CA CYS A 155 25.17 20.45 -5.61
C CYS A 155 25.67 21.26 -6.81
N GLU A 156 24.99 22.36 -7.15
CA GLU A 156 25.39 23.27 -8.23
C GLU A 156 26.75 23.89 -7.96
N ALA A 157 27.02 24.32 -6.72
CA ALA A 157 28.31 24.91 -6.30
C ALA A 157 29.50 23.98 -6.47
N ILE A 158 29.29 22.65 -6.30
CA ILE A 158 30.37 21.65 -6.45
C ILE A 158 30.31 20.91 -7.79
N GLY A 159 29.47 21.37 -8.75
CA GLY A 159 29.39 20.85 -10.13
C GLY A 159 28.69 19.50 -10.24
N LEU A 160 27.87 19.08 -9.25
CA LEU A 160 27.06 17.89 -9.35
C LEU A 160 25.82 18.13 -10.22
N ALA A 161 25.42 17.10 -10.98
CA ALA A 161 24.21 17.16 -11.81
C ALA A 161 22.96 17.27 -10.93
N THR A 162 22.15 18.31 -11.16
CA THR A 162 20.90 18.57 -10.42
C THR A 162 19.64 18.16 -11.19
N THR A 163 19.82 17.55 -12.36
CA THR A 163 18.70 17.10 -13.22
C THR A 163 17.96 15.89 -12.64
N ASN A 164 18.67 15.01 -11.94
CA ASN A 164 18.07 13.84 -11.29
C ASN A 164 17.85 14.12 -9.80
N THR A 165 16.66 14.63 -9.45
CA THR A 165 16.31 15.00 -8.09
C THR A 165 16.24 13.81 -7.14
N SER A 166 16.03 12.59 -7.64
CA SER A 166 15.90 11.39 -6.80
C SER A 166 17.25 10.86 -6.26
N THR A 167 18.37 11.19 -6.90
CA THR A 167 19.71 10.80 -6.45
C THR A 167 20.56 11.97 -5.98
N MET A 168 20.07 13.20 -6.12
CA MET A 168 20.81 14.42 -5.80
C MET A 168 21.30 14.47 -4.36
N GLN A 169 20.45 14.10 -3.40
CA GLN A 169 20.81 14.14 -1.97
C GLN A 169 21.81 13.05 -1.57
N THR A 170 21.66 11.87 -2.13
CA THR A 170 22.64 10.78 -1.90
C THR A 170 23.98 11.09 -2.56
N ALA A 171 23.97 11.70 -3.75
CA ALA A 171 25.19 12.17 -4.40
C ALA A 171 25.89 13.29 -3.60
N LEU A 172 25.14 14.20 -2.98
CA LEU A 172 25.70 15.21 -2.08
C LEU A 172 26.37 14.59 -0.85
N ILE A 173 25.71 13.59 -0.21
CA ILE A 173 26.30 12.85 0.92
C ILE A 173 27.63 12.21 0.50
N GLN A 174 27.65 11.52 -0.63
CA GLN A 174 28.85 10.88 -1.14
C GLN A 174 29.96 11.90 -1.47
N ALA A 175 29.62 13.03 -2.08
CA ALA A 175 30.57 14.10 -2.35
C ALA A 175 31.20 14.65 -1.06
N ILE A 176 30.40 14.89 -0.02
CA ILE A 176 30.88 15.35 1.28
C ILE A 176 31.77 14.28 1.94
N HIS A 177 31.39 12.99 1.90
CA HIS A 177 32.23 11.88 2.40
C HIS A 177 33.57 11.81 1.65
N ASN A 178 33.59 12.15 0.37
CA ASN A 178 34.81 12.22 -0.46
C ASN A 178 35.61 13.54 -0.31
N GLY A 179 35.23 14.38 0.65
CA GLY A 179 35.97 15.61 0.98
C GLY A 179 35.54 16.86 0.19
N ALA A 180 34.37 16.86 -0.45
CA ALA A 180 33.85 18.08 -1.09
C ALA A 180 33.61 19.16 -0.04
N SER A 181 34.10 20.38 -0.30
CA SER A 181 33.87 21.55 0.54
C SER A 181 32.59 22.26 0.12
N ILE A 182 31.66 22.44 1.07
CA ILE A 182 30.42 23.16 0.85
C ILE A 182 30.53 24.55 1.47
N ASP A 183 30.08 25.58 0.75
CA ASP A 183 30.03 26.95 1.26
C ASP A 183 29.17 27.04 2.52
N PRO A 184 29.69 27.51 3.65
CA PRO A 184 28.93 27.66 4.89
C PRO A 184 27.71 28.60 4.82
N SER A 185 27.65 29.46 3.77
CA SER A 185 26.48 30.29 3.52
C SER A 185 25.30 29.50 2.92
N ILE A 186 25.55 28.35 2.29
CA ILE A 186 24.53 27.46 1.70
C ILE A 186 24.10 26.42 2.73
N ILE A 187 25.06 25.68 3.31
CA ILE A 187 24.83 24.71 4.40
C ILE A 187 25.83 24.99 5.51
N SER A 188 25.34 25.19 6.73
CA SER A 188 26.21 25.52 7.86
C SER A 188 27.30 24.43 8.07
N ALA A 189 28.48 24.85 8.50
CA ALA A 189 29.62 23.96 8.73
C ALA A 189 29.30 22.84 9.75
N SER A 190 28.45 23.11 10.74
CA SER A 190 27.99 22.10 11.70
C SER A 190 27.19 21.00 11.04
N VAL A 191 26.28 21.33 10.13
CA VAL A 191 25.46 20.34 9.40
C VAL A 191 26.32 19.57 8.39
N VAL A 192 27.28 20.21 7.72
CA VAL A 192 28.25 19.52 6.85
C VAL A 192 29.04 18.51 7.65
N ALA A 193 29.51 18.86 8.87
CA ALA A 193 30.20 17.93 9.76
C ALA A 193 29.30 16.75 10.22
N GLU A 194 28.00 16.99 10.47
CA GLU A 194 27.05 15.93 10.76
C GLU A 194 26.87 15.00 9.56
N ILE A 195 26.76 15.52 8.33
CA ILE A 195 26.68 14.72 7.10
C ILE A 195 27.98 13.96 6.87
N GLN A 196 29.15 14.56 7.13
CA GLN A 196 30.45 13.90 7.05
C GLN A 196 30.55 12.66 7.96
N ASN A 197 29.92 12.73 9.14
CA ASN A 197 29.85 11.64 10.11
C ASN A 197 28.63 10.73 9.92
N PHE A 198 27.85 10.93 8.87
CA PHE A 198 26.66 10.13 8.58
C PHE A 198 27.04 8.71 8.20
N ASN A 199 26.78 7.76 9.08
CA ASN A 199 27.15 6.36 8.86
C ASN A 199 26.13 5.67 7.94
N THR A 200 26.43 5.63 6.66
CA THR A 200 25.64 4.96 5.61
C THR A 200 26.12 3.53 5.34
N SER A 201 27.24 3.12 5.93
CA SER A 201 27.85 1.81 5.70
C SER A 201 27.06 0.69 6.38
N PHE A 202 26.81 -0.38 5.65
CA PHE A 202 26.22 -1.61 6.16
C PHE A 202 26.89 -2.82 5.49
N PHE A 203 27.52 -3.68 6.27
CA PHE A 203 28.39 -4.76 5.78
C PHE A 203 29.47 -4.29 4.77
N GLY A 204 30.02 -3.09 5.01
CA GLY A 204 31.05 -2.51 4.14
C GLY A 204 30.54 -1.93 2.81
N MET A 205 29.24 -1.82 2.62
CA MET A 205 28.59 -1.26 1.44
C MET A 205 27.82 0.00 1.81
N ASP A 206 27.85 1.02 0.94
CA ASP A 206 27.14 2.29 1.17
C ASP A 206 25.67 2.18 0.80
N MET A 207 24.77 2.47 1.74
CA MET A 207 23.32 2.42 1.52
C MET A 207 22.78 3.58 0.66
N CYS A 208 23.60 4.60 0.40
CA CYS A 208 23.29 5.68 -0.50
C CYS A 208 23.62 5.37 -1.98
N ASP A 209 24.38 4.31 -2.25
CA ASP A 209 24.70 3.89 -3.61
C ASP A 209 23.48 3.41 -4.37
N VAL A 210 23.49 3.60 -5.69
CA VAL A 210 22.50 3.06 -6.62
C VAL A 210 23.10 1.88 -7.36
N PRO A 211 22.64 0.64 -7.14
CA PRO A 211 23.31 -0.55 -7.66
C PRO A 211 23.22 -0.68 -9.19
N GLY A 212 22.15 -0.19 -9.82
CA GLY A 212 21.88 -0.44 -11.25
C GLY A 212 21.76 -1.94 -11.55
N PHE A 213 21.64 -2.30 -12.83
CA PHE A 213 21.62 -3.69 -13.29
C PHE A 213 23.03 -4.21 -13.58
N HIS A 214 23.96 -4.02 -12.62
CA HIS A 214 25.33 -4.46 -12.72
C HIS A 214 25.62 -5.54 -11.67
N LEU A 215 26.48 -6.50 -12.01
CA LEU A 215 26.93 -7.55 -11.09
C LEU A 215 28.00 -6.99 -10.15
N THR A 216 27.60 -6.20 -9.19
CA THR A 216 28.43 -5.64 -8.12
C THR A 216 28.01 -6.23 -6.77
N PRO A 217 28.88 -6.26 -5.75
CA PRO A 217 28.52 -6.80 -4.43
C PRO A 217 27.26 -6.15 -3.84
N ILE A 218 27.04 -4.86 -4.10
CA ILE A 218 25.88 -4.12 -3.59
C ILE A 218 24.56 -4.56 -4.21
N ALA A 219 24.57 -5.21 -5.39
CA ALA A 219 23.39 -5.76 -6.05
C ALA A 219 22.75 -6.92 -5.26
N ILE A 220 23.41 -7.43 -4.21
CA ILE A 220 22.84 -8.45 -3.31
C ILE A 220 21.58 -7.95 -2.60
N PHE A 221 21.49 -6.66 -2.24
CA PHE A 221 20.32 -6.09 -1.55
C PHE A 221 19.08 -6.07 -2.42
N PRO A 222 19.09 -5.51 -3.67
CA PRO A 222 17.94 -5.59 -4.54
C PRO A 222 17.61 -7.03 -4.98
N ALA A 223 18.61 -7.93 -5.06
CA ALA A 223 18.35 -9.35 -5.33
C ALA A 223 17.57 -10.00 -4.17
N ILE A 224 18.00 -9.81 -2.92
CA ILE A 224 17.28 -10.29 -1.73
C ILE A 224 15.89 -9.66 -1.65
N ALA A 225 15.77 -8.35 -1.88
CA ALA A 225 14.49 -7.66 -1.90
C ALA A 225 13.54 -8.26 -2.95
N THR A 226 14.04 -8.58 -4.14
CA THR A 226 13.28 -9.23 -5.22
C THR A 226 12.83 -10.62 -4.81
N VAL A 227 13.72 -11.47 -4.29
CA VAL A 227 13.37 -12.82 -3.83
C VAL A 227 12.32 -12.77 -2.72
N THR A 228 12.55 -11.95 -1.69
CA THR A 228 11.59 -11.82 -0.58
C THR A 228 10.26 -11.25 -1.03
N MET A 229 10.23 -10.37 -2.02
CA MET A 229 9.00 -9.84 -2.64
C MET A 229 8.18 -10.95 -3.29
N PHE A 230 8.79 -11.78 -4.14
CA PHE A 230 8.07 -12.88 -4.79
C PHE A 230 7.60 -13.93 -3.77
N VAL A 231 8.44 -14.28 -2.80
CA VAL A 231 8.07 -15.20 -1.72
C VAL A 231 6.90 -14.64 -0.92
N SER A 232 6.94 -13.37 -0.53
CA SER A 232 5.86 -12.68 0.18
C SER A 232 4.58 -12.65 -0.66
N TYR A 233 4.68 -12.34 -1.95
CA TYR A 233 3.55 -12.32 -2.87
C TYR A 233 2.86 -13.68 -2.93
N PHE A 234 3.58 -14.76 -3.20
CA PHE A 234 2.99 -16.11 -3.32
C PHE A 234 2.38 -16.60 -2.00
N ILE A 235 3.08 -16.39 -0.88
CA ILE A 235 2.56 -16.78 0.44
C ILE A 235 1.28 -16.00 0.78
N THR A 236 1.30 -14.68 0.60
CA THR A 236 0.14 -13.83 0.91
C THR A 236 -1.05 -14.17 0.02
N GLN A 237 -0.86 -14.41 -1.27
CA GLN A 237 -1.92 -14.81 -2.20
C GLN A 237 -2.54 -16.15 -1.78
N LYS A 238 -1.72 -17.13 -1.45
CA LYS A 238 -2.18 -18.45 -1.00
C LYS A 238 -2.98 -18.35 0.31
N LEU A 239 -2.46 -17.60 1.29
CA LEU A 239 -3.11 -17.43 2.60
C LEU A 239 -4.40 -16.59 2.53
N SER A 240 -4.48 -15.63 1.63
CA SER A 240 -5.70 -14.82 1.44
C SER A 240 -6.81 -15.55 0.68
N GLY A 241 -6.53 -16.72 0.10
CA GLY A 241 -7.49 -17.48 -0.72
C GLY A 241 -7.81 -16.82 -2.07
N MET A 242 -7.07 -15.78 -2.47
CA MET A 242 -7.30 -15.06 -3.71
C MET A 242 -6.68 -15.75 -4.93
N ASP A 243 -5.67 -16.58 -4.73
CA ASP A 243 -4.90 -17.18 -5.83
C ASP A 243 -5.76 -18.06 -6.78
N ALA A 244 -6.63 -18.90 -6.22
CA ALA A 244 -7.50 -19.78 -7.00
C ALA A 244 -8.62 -19.03 -7.76
N GLN A 245 -8.84 -17.76 -7.47
CA GLN A 245 -10.04 -17.02 -7.84
C GLN A 245 -9.74 -15.82 -8.75
N MET A 246 -8.46 -15.41 -8.85
CA MET A 246 -8.06 -14.31 -9.72
C MET A 246 -8.08 -14.74 -11.20
N GLN A 247 -8.77 -13.94 -12.02
CA GLN A 247 -8.70 -14.09 -13.47
C GLN A 247 -7.27 -13.88 -14.00
N GLY A 248 -6.93 -14.54 -15.12
CA GLY A 248 -5.61 -14.48 -15.72
C GLY A 248 -5.10 -13.06 -15.96
N SER A 249 -5.96 -12.13 -16.41
CA SER A 249 -5.63 -10.73 -16.61
C SER A 249 -5.19 -10.02 -15.32
N MET A 250 -5.85 -10.30 -14.20
CA MET A 250 -5.49 -9.72 -12.90
C MET A 250 -4.17 -10.29 -12.37
N LYS A 251 -3.92 -11.59 -12.57
CA LYS A 251 -2.62 -12.21 -12.23
C LYS A 251 -1.48 -11.60 -13.04
N VAL A 252 -1.68 -11.40 -14.34
CA VAL A 252 -0.70 -10.73 -15.21
C VAL A 252 -0.44 -9.29 -14.76
N MET A 253 -1.49 -8.53 -14.49
CA MET A 253 -1.35 -7.15 -13.98
C MET A 253 -0.54 -7.08 -12.69
N MET A 254 -0.81 -7.97 -11.72
CA MET A 254 -0.03 -8.04 -10.48
C MET A 254 1.42 -8.46 -10.71
N LEU A 255 1.67 -9.39 -11.62
CA LEU A 255 3.03 -9.79 -11.99
C LEU A 255 3.80 -8.63 -12.62
N VAL A 256 3.19 -7.91 -13.57
CA VAL A 256 3.80 -6.72 -14.20
C VAL A 256 4.10 -5.66 -13.16
N MET A 257 3.20 -5.42 -12.21
CA MET A 257 3.44 -4.47 -11.11
C MET A 257 4.62 -4.91 -10.24
N ASN A 258 4.73 -6.20 -9.89
CA ASN A 258 5.90 -6.70 -9.14
C ASN A 258 7.19 -6.53 -9.93
N LEU A 259 7.20 -6.81 -11.25
CA LEU A 259 8.36 -6.59 -12.11
C LEU A 259 8.78 -5.11 -12.17
N MET A 260 7.79 -4.19 -12.18
CA MET A 260 8.07 -2.76 -12.06
C MET A 260 8.80 -2.43 -10.75
N PHE A 261 8.41 -3.06 -9.62
CA PHE A 261 9.11 -2.87 -8.34
C PHE A 261 10.53 -3.42 -8.33
N VAL A 262 10.83 -4.48 -9.08
CA VAL A 262 12.21 -4.95 -9.28
C VAL A 262 13.06 -3.83 -9.87
N THR A 263 12.57 -3.14 -10.91
CA THR A 263 13.30 -2.03 -11.51
C THR A 263 13.55 -0.88 -10.51
N PHE A 264 12.59 -0.60 -9.62
CA PHE A 264 12.80 0.37 -8.54
C PHE A 264 13.89 -0.06 -7.57
N CYS A 265 13.93 -1.33 -7.16
CA CYS A 265 14.96 -1.84 -6.26
C CYS A 265 16.38 -1.69 -6.81
N PHE A 266 16.56 -1.80 -8.14
CA PHE A 266 17.86 -1.65 -8.77
C PHE A 266 18.21 -0.20 -9.12
N ASN A 267 17.26 0.69 -9.29
CA ASN A 267 17.47 2.08 -9.69
C ASN A 267 17.28 3.10 -8.55
N ALA A 268 16.92 2.65 -7.36
CA ALA A 268 16.87 3.47 -6.15
C ALA A 268 18.13 3.24 -5.30
N PRO A 269 18.46 4.16 -4.37
CA PRO A 269 19.50 3.91 -3.36
C PRO A 269 19.23 2.61 -2.59
N VAL A 270 20.30 1.88 -2.27
CA VAL A 270 20.23 0.53 -1.65
C VAL A 270 19.43 0.53 -0.35
N GLY A 271 19.41 1.64 0.40
CA GLY A 271 18.57 1.80 1.57
C GLY A 271 17.09 1.49 1.31
N PHE A 272 16.58 1.76 0.08
CA PHE A 272 15.24 1.37 -0.33
C PHE A 272 15.09 -0.16 -0.43
N SER A 273 16.03 -0.83 -1.07
CA SER A 273 16.01 -2.29 -1.22
C SER A 273 16.10 -3.00 0.14
N LEU A 274 16.91 -2.46 1.06
CA LEU A 274 16.99 -2.94 2.43
C LEU A 274 15.65 -2.83 3.16
N TYR A 275 15.04 -1.63 3.13
CA TYR A 275 13.70 -1.40 3.69
C TYR A 275 12.69 -2.39 3.09
N TYR A 276 12.67 -2.50 1.75
CA TYR A 276 11.67 -3.29 1.04
C TYR A 276 11.82 -4.79 1.33
N GLY A 277 13.04 -5.30 1.39
CA GLY A 277 13.34 -6.68 1.77
C GLY A 277 12.87 -7.01 3.19
N VAL A 278 13.21 -6.17 4.17
CA VAL A 278 12.75 -6.31 5.56
C VAL A 278 11.23 -6.24 5.64
N SER A 279 10.62 -5.28 4.93
CA SER A 279 9.16 -5.12 4.88
C SER A 279 8.46 -6.38 4.35
N ASN A 280 9.01 -7.04 3.32
CA ASN A 280 8.48 -8.28 2.75
C ASN A 280 8.56 -9.46 3.73
N VAL A 281 9.69 -9.60 4.45
CA VAL A 281 9.84 -10.63 5.49
C VAL A 281 8.81 -10.45 6.60
N VAL A 282 8.65 -9.21 7.10
CA VAL A 282 7.62 -8.89 8.10
C VAL A 282 6.22 -9.16 7.56
N GLN A 283 5.96 -8.85 6.28
CA GLN A 283 4.68 -9.11 5.63
C GLN A 283 4.32 -10.60 5.60
N ILE A 284 5.29 -11.49 5.34
CA ILE A 284 5.08 -12.93 5.39
C ILE A 284 4.59 -13.34 6.79
N PHE A 285 5.29 -12.88 7.83
CA PHE A 285 4.91 -13.17 9.21
C PHE A 285 3.53 -12.61 9.58
N GLN A 286 3.26 -11.36 9.22
CA GLN A 286 1.96 -10.73 9.43
C GLN A 286 0.83 -11.50 8.72
N SER A 287 1.04 -11.91 7.47
CA SER A 287 0.06 -12.67 6.70
C SER A 287 -0.25 -14.02 7.34
N TYR A 288 0.76 -14.70 7.89
CA TYR A 288 0.57 -15.97 8.59
C TYR A 288 -0.23 -15.80 9.90
N VAL A 289 0.10 -14.78 10.70
CA VAL A 289 -0.62 -14.49 11.95
C VAL A 289 -2.08 -14.10 11.66
N THR A 290 -2.29 -13.21 10.71
CA THR A 290 -3.64 -12.75 10.34
C THR A 290 -4.49 -13.88 9.72
N TYR A 291 -3.88 -14.79 8.95
CA TYR A 291 -4.56 -15.97 8.44
C TYR A 291 -5.04 -16.89 9.56
N LYS A 292 -4.23 -17.13 10.60
CA LYS A 292 -4.66 -17.93 11.76
C LYS A 292 -5.88 -17.32 12.49
N ILE A 293 -5.97 -16.00 12.52
CA ILE A 293 -7.08 -15.27 13.16
C ILE A 293 -8.31 -15.27 12.24
N TYR A 294 -8.12 -14.93 10.95
CA TYR A 294 -9.17 -14.76 9.95
C TYR A 294 -8.86 -15.56 8.68
N SER A 295 -9.15 -16.87 8.69
CA SER A 295 -8.99 -17.67 7.48
C SER A 295 -10.20 -17.51 6.55
N PRO A 296 -10.01 -17.56 5.21
CA PRO A 296 -11.10 -17.54 4.23
C PRO A 296 -12.12 -18.67 4.44
N GLU A 297 -11.66 -19.85 4.89
CA GLU A 297 -12.51 -21.01 5.13
C GLU A 297 -13.54 -20.77 6.25
N LYS A 298 -13.13 -20.09 7.33
CA LYS A 298 -14.03 -19.74 8.43
C LYS A 298 -15.15 -18.80 7.96
N PHE A 299 -14.82 -17.80 7.16
CA PHE A 299 -15.80 -16.88 6.58
C PHE A 299 -16.71 -17.57 5.57
N LYS A 300 -16.19 -18.48 4.76
CA LYS A 300 -16.98 -19.29 3.83
C LYS A 300 -18.02 -20.11 4.56
N ALA A 301 -17.62 -20.83 5.59
CA ALA A 301 -18.55 -21.63 6.41
C ALA A 301 -19.63 -20.76 7.07
N GLN A 302 -19.25 -19.59 7.63
CA GLN A 302 -20.22 -18.66 8.22
C GLN A 302 -21.22 -18.13 7.17
N TYR A 303 -20.73 -17.77 5.97
CA TYR A 303 -21.56 -17.27 4.88
C TYR A 303 -22.51 -18.35 4.34
N GLU A 304 -22.05 -19.58 4.17
CA GLU A 304 -22.90 -20.71 3.76
C GLU A 304 -23.99 -20.98 4.79
N ALA A 305 -23.66 -20.92 6.08
CA ALA A 305 -24.64 -21.07 7.18
C ALA A 305 -25.68 -19.92 7.15
N GLU A 306 -25.23 -18.67 6.93
CA GLU A 306 -26.12 -17.51 6.82
C GLU A 306 -27.05 -17.62 5.60
N LEU A 307 -26.51 -18.04 4.45
CA LEU A 307 -27.31 -18.32 3.25
C LEU A 307 -28.35 -19.41 3.49
N ALA A 308 -27.94 -20.49 4.15
CA ALA A 308 -28.87 -21.59 4.49
C ALA A 308 -29.98 -21.07 5.42
N ALA A 309 -29.64 -20.27 6.43
CA ALA A 309 -30.62 -19.65 7.33
C ALA A 309 -31.59 -18.73 6.58
N LYS A 310 -31.08 -17.84 5.72
CA LYS A 310 -31.91 -16.95 4.87
C LYS A 310 -32.82 -17.73 3.91
N ARG A 311 -32.31 -18.84 3.33
CA ARG A 311 -33.13 -19.72 2.48
C ARG A 311 -34.22 -20.43 3.28
N ALA A 312 -33.89 -20.89 4.49
CA ALA A 312 -34.87 -21.51 5.39
C ALA A 312 -35.93 -20.49 5.83
N GLU A 313 -35.56 -19.25 6.11
CA GLU A 313 -36.49 -18.17 6.46
C GLU A 313 -37.40 -17.80 5.28
N LYS A 314 -36.86 -17.71 4.05
CA LYS A 314 -37.64 -17.47 2.83
C LYS A 314 -38.64 -18.60 2.54
N LYS A 315 -38.36 -19.83 2.95
CA LYS A 315 -39.26 -20.98 2.80
C LYS A 315 -40.33 -21.06 3.89
N LYS A 316 -40.17 -20.33 5.03
CA LYS A 316 -41.21 -20.28 6.06
C LYS A 316 -42.46 -19.64 5.48
N LYS A 317 -43.56 -20.39 5.53
CA LYS A 317 -44.89 -19.89 5.11
C LYS A 317 -45.37 -18.85 6.14
N ARG A 318 -45.96 -17.77 5.64
CA ARG A 318 -46.68 -16.76 6.42
C ARG A 318 -48.07 -16.56 5.88
N THR A 319 -49.03 -16.40 6.78
CA THR A 319 -50.41 -16.07 6.39
C THR A 319 -50.50 -14.61 6.00
N VAL A 320 -50.90 -14.32 4.77
CA VAL A 320 -51.10 -12.96 4.27
C VAL A 320 -52.56 -12.83 3.87
N THR A 321 -53.23 -11.78 4.34
CA THR A 321 -54.60 -11.44 3.92
C THR A 321 -54.55 -10.79 2.54
N VAL A 322 -55.13 -11.42 1.55
CA VAL A 322 -55.26 -10.92 0.19
C VAL A 322 -56.70 -10.62 -0.12
N GLU A 323 -56.97 -9.47 -0.71
CA GLU A 323 -58.32 -9.11 -1.16
C GLU A 323 -58.55 -9.71 -2.56
N GLN A 324 -59.46 -10.67 -2.67
CA GLN A 324 -59.82 -11.32 -3.91
C GLN A 324 -61.34 -11.15 -4.11
N ASN A 325 -61.77 -10.50 -5.20
CA ASN A 325 -63.18 -10.23 -5.50
C ASN A 325 -63.96 -9.51 -4.37
N GLY A 326 -63.31 -8.52 -3.72
CA GLY A 326 -63.95 -7.75 -2.65
C GLY A 326 -64.05 -8.50 -1.29
N LYS A 327 -63.51 -9.70 -1.18
CA LYS A 327 -63.47 -10.48 0.06
C LYS A 327 -62.04 -10.66 0.54
N LYS A 328 -61.78 -10.45 1.83
CA LYS A 328 -60.50 -10.71 2.48
C LYS A 328 -60.34 -12.21 2.69
N VAL A 329 -59.37 -12.80 1.97
CA VAL A 329 -59.05 -14.23 2.06
C VAL A 329 -57.65 -14.37 2.65
N GLU A 330 -57.48 -15.22 3.66
CA GLU A 330 -56.17 -15.56 4.20
C GLU A 330 -55.50 -16.64 3.34
N LYS A 331 -54.32 -16.34 2.85
CA LYS A 331 -53.54 -17.28 2.03
C LYS A 331 -52.16 -17.48 2.63
N GLU A 332 -51.76 -18.74 2.81
CA GLU A 332 -50.38 -19.09 3.20
C GLU A 332 -49.48 -18.93 1.99
N VAL A 333 -48.53 -18.01 2.10
CA VAL A 333 -47.54 -17.72 1.04
C VAL A 333 -46.14 -17.71 1.65
N THR A 334 -45.14 -18.02 0.82
CA THR A 334 -43.74 -17.87 1.23
C THR A 334 -43.38 -16.39 1.35
N LEU A 335 -42.35 -16.07 2.15
CA LEU A 335 -41.88 -14.68 2.30
C LEU A 335 -41.54 -14.01 0.96
N GLY A 336 -41.00 -14.78 0.00
CA GLY A 336 -40.71 -14.31 -1.36
C GLY A 336 -41.94 -13.94 -2.16
N GLU A 337 -43.02 -14.75 -2.06
CA GLU A 337 -44.31 -14.49 -2.68
C GLU A 337 -45.04 -13.29 -2.02
N ALA A 338 -44.98 -13.19 -0.70
CA ALA A 338 -45.55 -12.06 0.02
C ALA A 338 -44.88 -10.73 -0.36
N ASN A 339 -43.58 -10.69 -0.58
CA ASN A 339 -42.86 -9.50 -1.05
C ASN A 339 -43.17 -9.16 -2.51
N LYS A 340 -43.36 -10.15 -3.40
CA LYS A 340 -43.83 -9.93 -4.76
C LYS A 340 -45.23 -9.32 -4.77
N LEU A 341 -46.17 -9.87 -4.00
CA LEU A 341 -47.50 -9.36 -3.86
C LEU A 341 -47.55 -7.90 -3.36
N ARG A 342 -46.68 -7.58 -2.37
CA ARG A 342 -46.56 -6.19 -1.88
C ARG A 342 -46.04 -5.22 -2.95
N LEU A 343 -45.06 -5.67 -3.76
CA LEU A 343 -44.53 -4.87 -4.87
C LEU A 343 -45.56 -4.66 -5.98
N GLU A 344 -46.35 -5.68 -6.29
CA GLU A 344 -47.46 -5.58 -7.27
C GLU A 344 -48.56 -4.62 -6.79
N LEU A 345 -48.95 -4.72 -5.51
CA LEU A 345 -49.94 -3.79 -4.90
C LEU A 345 -49.39 -2.34 -4.83
N ALA A 346 -48.08 -2.14 -4.64
CA ALA A 346 -47.48 -0.81 -4.65
C ALA A 346 -47.37 -0.21 -6.07
N ARG A 347 -47.33 -1.04 -7.11
CA ARG A 347 -47.36 -0.59 -8.52
C ARG A 347 -48.76 -0.27 -9.05
N GLN A 348 -49.81 -0.77 -8.39
CA GLN A 348 -51.22 -0.51 -8.76
C GLN A 348 -51.78 0.71 -8.06
N ARG A 349 -51.07 1.31 -7.11
CA ARG A 349 -51.36 2.61 -6.49
C ARG A 349 -50.58 3.74 -7.16
#